data_906907996ba1a16e31038385778ef76c
#
_entry.id   906907996ba1a16e31038385778ef76c
#
_cell.length_a   1.000
_cell.length_b   1.000
_cell.length_c   1.000
_cell.angle_alpha   90.00
_cell.angle_beta   90.00
_cell.angle_gamma   90.00
#
_symmetry.space_group_name_H-M   'P 1'
#
loop_
_entity.id
_entity.type
_entity.pdbx_description
1 polymer ?
#
loop_
_entity_poly.entity_id
_entity_poly.type
_entity_poly.pdbx_seq_one_letter_code
_entity_poly.pdbx_strand_id
1 'polypeptide(L)'
;EDCMILLHEKKLSSLQSMVPLLESVIQSQKPLLIIAEDVEGEALATLVVNKLRGGLKIAAVKAPGFGDRRKAMLQDIAILTGGQVISEDLGMKLESVTMDMLGTAKKVQITKDETTIVDGAGAKAEIESRVTQIRSQIEETSSDYDREKLQERVAKLAGGVAVIRVGGMTEVEVKERKDRVDDALNATRAAVQEGIIVGGGVALVQAGKALEKLKGGNPDQEAGIAIVRRAIEAPLRQIAENAGVDGAVVAGKVRENKDTSX
;
A
#
# COMPACT_ATOMS: atom_id res chain seq x y z
N GLU A 1 -2.88 18.01 7.45
CA GLU A 1 -2.06 18.15 8.65
C GLU A 1 -2.97 18.30 9.87
N ASP A 2 -2.46 17.87 11.04
CA ASP A 2 -3.19 17.88 12.32
C ASP A 2 -4.60 17.26 12.19
N CYS A 3 -4.63 16.04 11.67
CA CYS A 3 -5.86 15.37 11.27
C CYS A 3 -6.49 14.60 12.44
N MET A 4 -7.81 14.71 12.57
CA MET A 4 -8.60 13.86 13.46
C MET A 4 -9.07 12.62 12.70
N ILE A 5 -9.19 11.48 13.38
CA ILE A 5 -9.48 10.20 12.75
C ILE A 5 -10.63 9.52 13.46
N LEU A 6 -11.70 9.23 12.72
CA LEU A 6 -12.84 8.45 13.20
C LEU A 6 -12.72 7.03 12.64
N LEU A 7 -12.78 6.05 13.54
CA LEU A 7 -12.71 4.64 13.18
C LEU A 7 -14.06 3.98 13.44
N HIS A 8 -14.70 3.45 12.41
CA HIS A 8 -16.00 2.81 12.52
C HIS A 8 -15.96 1.43 11.86
N GLU A 9 -16.41 0.42 12.59
CA GLU A 9 -16.27 -0.96 12.08
C GLU A 9 -17.31 -1.34 11.02
N LYS A 10 -18.39 -0.59 10.90
CA LYS A 10 -19.47 -0.88 9.95
C LYS A 10 -19.55 0.16 8.84
N LYS A 11 -20.46 -0.05 7.89
CA LYS A 11 -20.68 0.89 6.80
C LYS A 11 -21.37 2.16 7.31
N LEU A 12 -21.07 3.28 6.66
CA LEU A 12 -21.75 4.55 6.87
C LEU A 12 -22.63 4.82 5.64
N SER A 13 -23.94 4.78 5.83
CA SER A 13 -24.93 5.05 4.77
C SER A 13 -25.62 6.39 4.97
N SER A 14 -25.65 6.89 6.19
CA SER A 14 -26.26 8.18 6.56
C SER A 14 -25.36 8.91 7.53
N LEU A 15 -25.24 10.23 7.37
CA LEU A 15 -24.46 11.08 8.27
C LEU A 15 -25.30 11.68 9.40
N GLN A 16 -26.60 11.40 9.44
CA GLN A 16 -27.48 12.05 10.41
C GLN A 16 -27.04 11.79 11.85
N SER A 17 -26.62 10.57 12.16
CA SER A 17 -26.12 10.20 13.49
C SER A 17 -24.79 10.87 13.83
N MET A 18 -24.06 11.37 12.83
CA MET A 18 -22.76 12.02 13.01
C MET A 18 -22.85 13.54 13.07
N VAL A 19 -24.02 14.14 12.87
CA VAL A 19 -24.13 15.61 12.76
C VAL A 19 -23.54 16.32 13.97
N PRO A 20 -23.79 15.90 15.23
CA PRO A 20 -23.16 16.58 16.37
C PRO A 20 -21.65 16.50 16.34
N LEU A 21 -21.10 15.36 15.98
CA LEU A 21 -19.64 15.20 15.87
C LEU A 21 -19.07 16.07 14.76
N LEU A 22 -19.72 16.09 13.60
CA LEU A 22 -19.26 16.89 12.46
C LEU A 22 -19.29 18.39 12.81
N GLU A 23 -20.28 18.85 13.54
CA GLU A 23 -20.35 20.24 13.99
C GLU A 23 -19.16 20.57 14.90
N SER A 24 -18.83 19.68 15.83
CA SER A 24 -17.68 19.87 16.72
C SER A 24 -16.37 19.91 15.94
N VAL A 25 -16.21 19.03 14.94
CA VAL A 25 -15.03 18.99 14.10
C VAL A 25 -14.89 20.29 13.30
N ILE A 26 -15.97 20.78 12.73
CA ILE A 26 -15.97 22.06 11.99
C ILE A 26 -15.54 23.20 12.91
N GLN A 27 -16.04 23.24 14.13
CA GLN A 27 -15.67 24.28 15.11
C GLN A 27 -14.19 24.22 15.47
N SER A 28 -13.59 23.03 15.49
CA SER A 28 -12.16 22.85 15.79
C SER A 28 -11.26 23.30 14.64
N GLN A 29 -11.82 23.46 13.45
CA GLN A 29 -11.10 23.80 12.21
C GLN A 29 -10.06 22.76 11.79
N LYS A 30 -10.10 21.55 12.36
CA LYS A 30 -9.20 20.45 12.01
C LYS A 30 -9.82 19.55 10.93
N PRO A 31 -9.00 18.98 10.05
CA PRO A 31 -9.53 18.02 9.08
C PRO A 31 -9.90 16.70 9.77
N LEU A 32 -10.85 15.99 9.19
CA LEU A 32 -11.31 14.70 9.67
C LEU A 32 -11.10 13.63 8.60
N LEU A 33 -10.48 12.52 8.99
CA LEU A 33 -10.43 11.30 8.18
C LEU A 33 -11.41 10.30 8.79
N ILE A 34 -12.31 9.77 7.98
CA ILE A 34 -13.20 8.67 8.38
C ILE A 34 -12.63 7.37 7.80
N ILE A 35 -12.39 6.38 8.65
CA ILE A 35 -12.02 5.03 8.24
C ILE A 35 -13.16 4.11 8.67
N ALA A 36 -13.87 3.55 7.69
CA ALA A 36 -15.05 2.72 7.95
C ALA A 36 -15.04 1.54 6.97
N GLU A 37 -15.86 0.53 7.23
CA GLU A 37 -16.02 -0.59 6.32
C GLU A 37 -16.31 -0.12 4.90
N ASP A 38 -17.22 0.84 4.78
CA ASP A 38 -17.49 1.55 3.54
C ASP A 38 -18.22 2.85 3.86
N VAL A 39 -18.17 3.80 2.94
CA VAL A 39 -18.99 5.02 3.01
C VAL A 39 -19.74 5.07 1.69
N GLU A 40 -21.06 4.99 1.78
CA GLU A 40 -21.88 4.79 0.58
C GLU A 40 -23.17 5.64 0.62
N GLY A 41 -23.86 5.66 -0.51
CA GLY A 41 -25.19 6.24 -0.62
C GLY A 41 -25.25 7.71 -0.21
N GLU A 42 -26.23 8.03 0.63
CA GLU A 42 -26.47 9.38 1.11
C GLU A 42 -25.27 9.96 1.87
N ALA A 43 -24.59 9.12 2.66
CA ALA A 43 -23.41 9.58 3.42
C ALA A 43 -22.32 10.08 2.49
N LEU A 44 -21.99 9.31 1.46
CA LEU A 44 -20.95 9.69 0.51
C LEU A 44 -21.36 10.96 -0.26
N ALA A 45 -22.59 11.01 -0.76
CA ALA A 45 -23.08 12.17 -1.49
C ALA A 45 -23.00 13.44 -0.64
N THR A 46 -23.41 13.37 0.62
CA THR A 46 -23.37 14.51 1.55
C THR A 46 -21.95 14.98 1.80
N LEU A 47 -21.00 14.07 1.99
CA LEU A 47 -19.59 14.43 2.20
C LEU A 47 -19.02 15.12 0.97
N VAL A 48 -19.31 14.61 -0.23
CA VAL A 48 -18.83 15.20 -1.47
C VAL A 48 -19.36 16.62 -1.64
N VAL A 49 -20.66 16.82 -1.45
CA VAL A 49 -21.28 18.14 -1.59
C VAL A 49 -20.68 19.14 -0.61
N ASN A 50 -20.52 18.76 0.65
CA ASN A 50 -19.99 19.66 1.68
C ASN A 50 -18.51 19.97 1.45
N LYS A 51 -17.74 19.01 0.94
CA LYS A 51 -16.33 19.24 0.59
C LYS A 51 -16.22 20.22 -0.59
N LEU A 52 -17.06 20.05 -1.62
CA LEU A 52 -17.06 20.95 -2.78
C LEU A 52 -17.44 22.38 -2.40
N ARG A 53 -18.34 22.53 -1.42
CA ARG A 53 -18.73 23.87 -0.92
C ARG A 53 -17.66 24.50 -0.02
N GLY A 54 -16.61 23.77 0.31
CA GLY A 54 -15.52 24.28 1.13
C GLY A 54 -15.79 24.38 2.62
N GLY A 55 -16.93 23.86 3.07
CA GLY A 55 -17.31 23.94 4.48
C GLY A 55 -16.72 22.86 5.37
N LEU A 56 -16.20 21.81 4.78
CA LEU A 56 -15.77 20.64 5.54
C LEU A 56 -14.45 20.10 4.98
N LYS A 57 -13.45 20.02 5.83
CA LYS A 57 -12.16 19.42 5.50
C LYS A 57 -12.20 17.93 5.87
N ILE A 58 -12.70 17.10 4.97
CA ILE A 58 -12.99 15.71 5.29
C ILE A 58 -12.55 14.79 4.15
N ALA A 59 -12.13 13.58 4.53
CA ALA A 59 -11.87 12.49 3.60
C ALA A 59 -12.38 11.20 4.23
N ALA A 60 -12.74 10.25 3.40
CA ALA A 60 -13.21 8.94 3.86
C ALA A 60 -12.49 7.85 3.08
N VAL A 61 -12.04 6.81 3.77
CA VAL A 61 -11.37 5.66 3.16
C VAL A 61 -11.98 4.37 3.74
N LYS A 62 -11.84 3.30 2.99
CA LYS A 62 -12.30 1.99 3.45
C LYS A 62 -11.28 1.40 4.43
N ALA A 63 -11.78 0.75 5.48
CA ALA A 63 -10.96 0.05 6.45
C ALA A 63 -10.23 -1.12 5.76
N PRO A 64 -8.97 -1.40 6.16
CA PRO A 64 -8.21 -2.49 5.55
C PRO A 64 -8.73 -3.86 6.01
N GLY A 65 -8.57 -4.86 5.15
CA GLY A 65 -8.94 -6.24 5.47
C GLY A 65 -10.44 -6.45 5.49
N PHE A 66 -10.85 -7.56 6.08
CA PHE A 66 -12.27 -7.90 6.24
C PHE A 66 -12.42 -8.86 7.42
N GLY A 67 -13.65 -8.95 7.94
CA GLY A 67 -13.97 -9.83 9.08
C GLY A 67 -13.21 -9.45 10.32
N ASP A 68 -12.79 -10.46 11.08
CA ASP A 68 -12.06 -10.24 12.34
C ASP A 68 -10.70 -9.58 12.13
N ARG A 69 -10.08 -9.82 10.98
CA ARG A 69 -8.82 -9.15 10.65
C ARG A 69 -9.03 -7.65 10.51
N ARG A 70 -10.13 -7.21 9.89
CA ARG A 70 -10.48 -5.78 9.81
C ARG A 70 -10.62 -5.18 11.19
N LYS A 71 -11.33 -5.88 12.10
CA LYS A 71 -11.51 -5.40 13.48
C LYS A 71 -10.16 -5.23 14.17
N ALA A 72 -9.27 -6.20 14.01
CA ALA A 72 -7.93 -6.15 14.61
C ALA A 72 -7.10 -4.99 14.03
N MET A 73 -7.16 -4.78 12.72
CA MET A 73 -6.42 -3.68 12.06
C MET A 73 -6.97 -2.32 12.47
N LEU A 74 -8.28 -2.18 12.59
CA LEU A 74 -8.89 -0.93 13.10
C LEU A 74 -8.42 -0.65 14.53
N GLN A 75 -8.34 -1.69 15.38
CA GLN A 75 -7.84 -1.53 16.74
C GLN A 75 -6.37 -1.12 16.74
N ASP A 76 -5.55 -1.66 15.83
CA ASP A 76 -4.15 -1.24 15.68
C ASP A 76 -4.08 0.26 15.36
N ILE A 77 -4.93 0.74 14.44
CA ILE A 77 -4.96 2.16 14.06
C ILE A 77 -5.40 3.00 15.26
N ALA A 78 -6.39 2.53 16.02
CA ALA A 78 -6.86 3.24 17.22
C ALA A 78 -5.71 3.43 18.23
N ILE A 79 -4.93 2.37 18.45
CA ILE A 79 -3.79 2.42 19.37
C ILE A 79 -2.71 3.37 18.85
N LEU A 80 -2.42 3.33 17.55
CA LEU A 80 -1.43 4.22 16.93
C LEU A 80 -1.82 5.70 17.03
N THR A 81 -3.10 6.01 16.97
CA THR A 81 -3.57 7.39 16.87
C THR A 81 -4.17 7.92 18.18
N GLY A 82 -4.27 7.06 19.19
CA GLY A 82 -4.85 7.46 20.48
C GLY A 82 -6.36 7.58 20.48
N GLY A 83 -7.03 6.95 19.51
CA GLY A 83 -8.48 6.96 19.39
C GLY A 83 -9.14 5.67 19.86
N GLN A 84 -10.40 5.53 19.51
CA GLN A 84 -11.19 4.33 19.80
C GLN A 84 -11.92 3.88 18.54
N VAL A 85 -12.07 2.58 18.38
CA VAL A 85 -12.92 2.03 17.32
C VAL A 85 -14.37 2.12 17.81
N ILE A 86 -15.21 2.75 17.03
CA ILE A 86 -16.63 2.86 17.34
C ILE A 86 -17.31 1.58 16.86
N SER A 87 -17.69 0.76 17.83
CA SER A 87 -18.24 -0.58 17.60
C SER A 87 -19.67 -0.67 18.11
N GLU A 88 -20.61 -0.83 17.18
CA GLU A 88 -22.01 -1.03 17.55
C GLU A 88 -22.21 -2.36 18.28
N ASP A 89 -21.39 -3.35 17.97
CA ASP A 89 -21.43 -4.66 18.65
C ASP A 89 -21.10 -4.52 20.14
N LEU A 90 -20.32 -3.50 20.52
CA LEU A 90 -19.99 -3.20 21.92
C LEU A 90 -20.94 -2.16 22.52
N GLY A 91 -22.01 -1.85 21.83
CA GLY A 91 -23.01 -0.90 22.33
C GLY A 91 -22.68 0.57 22.09
N MET A 92 -21.62 0.86 21.35
CA MET A 92 -21.26 2.25 21.04
C MET A 92 -22.09 2.74 19.86
N LYS A 93 -22.60 3.97 19.98
CA LYS A 93 -23.41 4.60 18.93
C LYS A 93 -22.71 5.83 18.38
N LEU A 94 -22.85 6.07 17.09
CA LEU A 94 -22.26 7.25 16.44
C LEU A 94 -22.77 8.55 17.05
N GLU A 95 -24.05 8.58 17.50
CA GLU A 95 -24.64 9.76 18.13
C GLU A 95 -23.92 10.15 19.42
N SER A 96 -23.29 9.18 20.07
CA SER A 96 -22.61 9.37 21.37
C SER A 96 -21.13 9.64 21.23
N VAL A 97 -20.57 9.65 20.02
CA VAL A 97 -19.14 9.87 19.81
C VAL A 97 -18.77 11.32 20.11
N THR A 98 -17.74 11.49 20.92
CA THR A 98 -17.19 12.80 21.27
C THR A 98 -15.80 12.96 20.68
N MET A 99 -15.29 14.20 20.68
CA MET A 99 -14.00 14.53 20.09
C MET A 99 -12.83 13.75 20.72
N ASP A 100 -12.93 13.44 22.01
CA ASP A 100 -11.88 12.71 22.73
C ASP A 100 -11.80 11.23 22.34
N MET A 101 -12.81 10.71 21.67
CA MET A 101 -12.79 9.33 21.14
C MET A 101 -12.09 9.23 19.79
N LEU A 102 -11.85 10.36 19.13
CA LEU A 102 -11.17 10.39 17.83
C LEU A 102 -9.67 10.24 18.02
N GLY A 103 -9.03 9.52 17.08
CA GLY A 103 -7.57 9.50 16.99
C GLY A 103 -7.07 10.81 16.38
N THR A 104 -5.77 11.09 16.54
CA THR A 104 -5.14 12.24 15.90
C THR A 104 -3.77 11.84 15.34
N ALA A 105 -3.35 12.56 14.32
CA ALA A 105 -2.03 12.39 13.72
C ALA A 105 -1.54 13.72 13.15
N LYS A 106 -0.23 13.91 13.12
CA LYS A 106 0.35 15.13 12.56
C LYS A 106 0.04 15.28 11.07
N LYS A 107 0.04 14.15 10.35
CA LYS A 107 -0.19 14.19 8.91
C LYS A 107 -0.86 12.90 8.47
N VAL A 108 -1.82 13.03 7.55
CA VAL A 108 -2.40 11.90 6.84
C VAL A 108 -2.27 12.19 5.35
N GLN A 109 -1.73 11.23 4.61
CA GLN A 109 -1.60 11.33 3.16
C GLN A 109 -2.43 10.22 2.54
N ILE A 110 -3.30 10.59 1.61
CA ILE A 110 -4.23 9.65 0.98
C ILE A 110 -4.00 9.69 -0.53
N THR A 111 -3.81 8.52 -1.12
CA THR A 111 -3.80 8.36 -2.57
C THR A 111 -4.93 7.40 -2.95
N LYS A 112 -5.04 7.10 -4.22
CA LYS A 112 -6.04 6.14 -4.71
C LYS A 112 -5.90 4.78 -4.03
N ASP A 113 -4.68 4.36 -3.75
CA ASP A 113 -4.41 2.99 -3.32
C ASP A 113 -3.91 2.88 -1.88
N GLU A 114 -3.46 3.98 -1.28
CA GLU A 114 -2.83 3.95 0.04
C GLU A 114 -3.28 5.10 0.92
N THR A 115 -3.36 4.83 2.22
CA THR A 115 -3.52 5.86 3.26
C THR A 115 -2.35 5.71 4.24
N THR A 116 -1.57 6.77 4.41
CA THR A 116 -0.41 6.80 5.29
C THR A 116 -0.68 7.75 6.45
N ILE A 117 -0.54 7.25 7.68
CA ILE A 117 -0.71 8.03 8.91
C ILE A 117 0.68 8.26 9.50
N VAL A 118 1.06 9.53 9.66
CA VAL A 118 2.38 9.90 10.15
C VAL A 118 2.24 10.57 11.52
N ASP A 119 3.03 10.11 12.48
CA ASP A 119 3.08 10.65 13.85
C ASP A 119 1.69 10.66 14.50
N GLY A 120 1.11 9.48 14.64
CA GLY A 120 -0.12 9.30 15.42
C GLY A 120 0.13 9.62 16.90
N ALA A 121 -0.93 10.07 17.59
CA ALA A 121 -0.83 10.53 18.98
C ALA A 121 -0.92 9.41 20.02
N GLY A 122 -0.90 8.15 19.60
CA GLY A 122 -0.98 7.01 20.52
C GLY A 122 0.19 6.95 21.49
N ALA A 123 -0.07 6.48 22.70
CA ALA A 123 0.97 6.33 23.72
C ALA A 123 1.95 5.22 23.33
N LYS A 124 3.25 5.51 23.43
CA LYS A 124 4.31 4.56 23.07
C LYS A 124 4.15 3.23 23.82
N ALA A 125 3.83 3.30 25.12
CA ALA A 125 3.66 2.09 25.94
C ALA A 125 2.53 1.21 25.43
N GLU A 126 1.44 1.79 24.98
CA GLU A 126 0.30 1.04 24.44
C GLU A 126 0.64 0.40 23.11
N ILE A 127 1.40 1.10 22.26
CA ILE A 127 1.85 0.57 20.98
C ILE A 127 2.78 -0.62 21.21
N GLU A 128 3.73 -0.50 22.15
CA GLU A 128 4.66 -1.58 22.50
C GLU A 128 3.92 -2.80 23.05
N SER A 129 2.91 -2.57 23.89
CA SER A 129 2.08 -3.63 24.45
C SER A 129 1.33 -4.37 23.32
N ARG A 130 0.78 -3.64 22.38
CA ARG A 130 0.08 -4.23 21.23
C ARG A 130 1.02 -5.07 20.37
N VAL A 131 2.23 -4.56 20.12
CA VAL A 131 3.25 -5.29 19.35
C VAL A 131 3.59 -6.61 20.06
N THR A 132 3.77 -6.58 21.38
CA THR A 132 4.07 -7.78 22.17
C THR A 132 2.94 -8.80 22.05
N GLN A 133 1.69 -8.34 22.14
CA GLN A 133 0.52 -9.20 21.99
C GLN A 133 0.51 -9.89 20.62
N ILE A 134 0.78 -9.15 19.55
CA ILE A 134 0.77 -9.72 18.21
C ILE A 134 1.94 -10.70 18.03
N ARG A 135 3.11 -10.40 18.59
CA ARG A 135 4.25 -11.32 18.54
C ARG A 135 3.94 -12.66 19.22
N SER A 136 3.22 -12.65 20.32
CA SER A 136 2.76 -13.90 20.95
C SER A 136 1.87 -14.69 19.99
N GLN A 137 0.96 -14.03 19.31
CA GLN A 137 0.09 -14.68 18.33
C GLN A 137 0.89 -15.29 17.16
N ILE A 138 1.97 -14.64 16.75
CA ILE A 138 2.86 -15.17 15.70
C ILE A 138 3.48 -16.50 16.14
N GLU A 139 3.88 -16.60 17.41
CA GLU A 139 4.48 -17.81 17.95
C GLU A 139 3.45 -18.95 18.09
N GLU A 140 2.20 -18.60 18.35
CA GLU A 140 1.14 -19.58 18.59
C GLU A 140 0.50 -20.13 17.31
N THR A 141 0.50 -19.36 16.22
CA THR A 141 -0.21 -19.77 15.00
C THR A 141 0.54 -20.88 14.26
N SER A 142 -0.24 -21.86 13.77
CA SER A 142 0.28 -22.91 12.89
C SER A 142 0.12 -22.59 11.41
N SER A 143 -0.55 -21.47 11.08
CA SER A 143 -0.82 -21.06 9.70
C SER A 143 0.26 -20.10 9.23
N ASP A 144 0.99 -20.47 8.16
CA ASP A 144 2.01 -19.60 7.57
C ASP A 144 1.39 -18.30 7.03
N TYR A 145 0.18 -18.40 6.46
CA TYR A 145 -0.54 -17.23 5.98
C TYR A 145 -0.88 -16.26 7.12
N ASP A 146 -1.41 -16.79 8.23
CA ASP A 146 -1.76 -15.95 9.38
C ASP A 146 -0.50 -15.35 10.00
N ARG A 147 0.58 -16.12 10.05
CA ARG A 147 1.88 -15.64 10.56
C ARG A 147 2.36 -14.45 9.74
N GLU A 148 2.29 -14.55 8.41
CA GLU A 148 2.67 -13.46 7.52
C GLU A 148 1.83 -12.20 7.77
N LYS A 149 0.51 -12.36 7.90
CA LYS A 149 -0.38 -11.22 8.13
C LYS A 149 -0.16 -10.58 9.49
N LEU A 150 0.15 -11.37 10.51
CA LEU A 150 0.52 -10.85 11.83
C LEU A 150 1.85 -10.09 11.77
N GLN A 151 2.82 -10.60 11.02
CA GLN A 151 4.11 -9.93 10.84
C GLN A 151 3.95 -8.58 10.14
N GLU A 152 3.05 -8.50 9.16
CA GLU A 152 2.72 -7.23 8.48
C GLU A 152 2.18 -6.20 9.48
N ARG A 153 1.30 -6.62 10.39
CA ARG A 153 0.75 -5.73 11.42
C ARG A 153 1.83 -5.23 12.37
N VAL A 154 2.74 -6.12 12.81
CA VAL A 154 3.88 -5.71 13.67
C VAL A 154 4.74 -4.68 12.94
N ALA A 155 5.04 -4.90 11.68
CA ALA A 155 5.86 -3.98 10.90
C ALA A 155 5.24 -2.58 10.83
N LYS A 156 3.92 -2.51 10.64
CA LYS A 156 3.21 -1.22 10.59
C LYS A 156 3.19 -0.52 11.95
N LEU A 157 3.05 -1.28 13.04
CA LEU A 157 3.00 -0.73 14.40
C LEU A 157 4.38 -0.30 14.91
N ALA A 158 5.40 -1.13 14.66
CA ALA A 158 6.74 -0.94 15.23
C ALA A 158 7.68 -0.19 14.30
N GLY A 159 7.47 -0.29 12.99
CA GLY A 159 8.40 0.23 11.98
C GLY A 159 8.32 1.73 11.73
N GLY A 160 7.17 2.32 11.97
CA GLY A 160 6.96 3.73 11.68
C GLY A 160 6.90 4.04 10.18
N VAL A 161 6.99 5.31 9.85
CA VAL A 161 6.95 5.80 8.47
C VAL A 161 8.21 6.61 8.20
N ALA A 162 8.97 6.21 7.19
CA ALA A 162 10.12 6.98 6.73
C ALA A 162 9.65 8.05 5.73
N VAL A 163 10.14 9.26 5.89
CA VAL A 163 9.81 10.36 4.99
C VAL A 163 11.08 10.79 4.26
N ILE A 164 11.11 10.61 2.94
CA ILE A 164 12.21 11.05 2.09
C ILE A 164 11.82 12.43 1.53
N ARG A 165 12.54 13.45 1.94
CA ARG A 165 12.29 14.81 1.45
C ARG A 165 13.17 15.08 0.24
N VAL A 166 12.55 15.41 -0.88
CA VAL A 166 13.27 15.73 -2.12
C VAL A 166 13.18 17.22 -2.38
N GLY A 167 14.25 17.79 -2.95
CA GLY A 167 14.31 19.19 -3.28
C GLY A 167 15.04 19.42 -4.59
N GLY A 168 15.02 20.66 -5.07
CA GLY A 168 15.67 21.05 -6.31
C GLY A 168 15.54 22.53 -6.53
N MET A 169 16.18 23.04 -7.57
CA MET A 169 16.18 24.46 -7.90
C MET A 169 14.87 24.91 -8.57
N THR A 170 14.17 23.98 -9.22
CA THR A 170 12.92 24.26 -9.92
C THR A 170 11.87 23.21 -9.60
N GLU A 171 10.59 23.54 -9.84
CA GLU A 171 9.49 22.61 -9.64
C GLU A 171 9.62 21.37 -10.55
N VAL A 172 10.12 21.57 -11.76
CA VAL A 172 10.33 20.47 -12.71
C VAL A 172 11.37 19.50 -12.17
N GLU A 173 12.49 20.04 -11.66
CA GLU A 173 13.54 19.22 -11.05
C GLU A 173 13.05 18.45 -9.81
N VAL A 174 12.27 19.11 -8.95
CA VAL A 174 11.70 18.47 -7.77
C VAL A 174 10.78 17.32 -8.19
N LYS A 175 9.93 17.56 -9.17
CA LYS A 175 9.00 16.55 -9.67
C LYS A 175 9.76 15.35 -10.25
N GLU A 176 10.79 15.61 -11.06
CA GLU A 176 11.59 14.54 -11.68
C GLU A 176 12.28 13.69 -10.60
N ARG A 177 12.85 14.33 -9.58
CA ARG A 177 13.49 13.61 -8.48
C ARG A 177 12.48 12.80 -7.69
N LYS A 178 11.30 13.37 -7.43
CA LYS A 178 10.24 12.66 -6.73
C LYS A 178 9.80 11.42 -7.54
N ASP A 179 9.59 11.58 -8.84
CA ASP A 179 9.18 10.46 -9.71
C ASP A 179 10.25 9.36 -9.70
N ARG A 180 11.53 9.73 -9.68
CA ARG A 180 12.64 8.77 -9.62
C ARG A 180 12.66 8.01 -8.29
N VAL A 181 12.39 8.70 -7.18
CA VAL A 181 12.30 8.07 -5.85
C VAL A 181 11.09 7.13 -5.80
N ASP A 182 9.95 7.56 -6.34
CA ASP A 182 8.74 6.72 -6.38
C ASP A 182 8.98 5.45 -7.20
N ASP A 183 9.68 5.56 -8.32
CA ASP A 183 10.05 4.41 -9.16
C ASP A 183 10.93 3.42 -8.36
N ALA A 184 11.95 3.93 -7.69
CA ALA A 184 12.84 3.12 -6.86
C ALA A 184 12.09 2.45 -5.71
N LEU A 185 11.15 3.16 -5.10
CA LEU A 185 10.34 2.62 -4.01
C LEU A 185 9.47 1.45 -4.49
N ASN A 186 8.81 1.62 -5.65
CA ASN A 186 7.98 0.56 -6.21
C ASN A 186 8.80 -0.67 -6.59
N ALA A 187 9.97 -0.47 -7.19
CA ALA A 187 10.88 -1.56 -7.52
C ALA A 187 11.36 -2.29 -6.26
N THR A 188 11.68 -1.53 -5.20
CA THR A 188 12.14 -2.10 -3.93
C THR A 188 11.03 -2.92 -3.25
N ARG A 189 9.80 -2.41 -3.25
CA ARG A 189 8.65 -3.15 -2.70
C ARG A 189 8.45 -4.48 -3.44
N ALA A 190 8.48 -4.43 -4.76
CA ALA A 190 8.34 -5.64 -5.59
C ALA A 190 9.47 -6.65 -5.28
N ALA A 191 10.70 -6.17 -5.14
CA ALA A 191 11.85 -7.02 -4.83
C ALA A 191 11.70 -7.71 -3.46
N VAL A 192 11.20 -6.99 -2.46
CA VAL A 192 10.98 -7.54 -1.12
C VAL A 192 9.87 -8.60 -1.14
N GLN A 193 8.80 -8.34 -1.90
CA GLN A 193 7.63 -9.22 -1.94
C GLN A 193 7.84 -10.46 -2.80
N GLU A 194 8.49 -10.31 -3.93
CA GLU A 194 8.57 -11.36 -4.96
C GLU A 194 9.97 -11.90 -5.18
N GLY A 195 10.99 -11.25 -4.63
CA GLY A 195 12.37 -11.60 -4.87
C GLY A 195 12.93 -10.94 -6.12
N ILE A 196 14.16 -11.30 -6.48
CA ILE A 196 14.86 -10.73 -7.63
C ILE A 196 15.42 -11.81 -8.54
N ILE A 197 15.59 -11.46 -9.79
CA ILE A 197 16.29 -12.29 -10.78
C ILE A 197 17.34 -11.40 -11.47
N VAL A 198 18.24 -12.03 -12.23
CA VAL A 198 19.26 -11.28 -12.97
C VAL A 198 18.59 -10.35 -14.00
N GLY A 199 19.05 -9.11 -14.06
CA GLY A 199 18.48 -8.08 -14.92
C GLY A 199 19.05 -8.03 -16.32
N GLY A 200 18.83 -6.90 -17.01
CA GLY A 200 19.39 -6.64 -18.34
C GLY A 200 18.85 -7.55 -19.44
N GLY A 201 17.73 -8.25 -19.18
CA GLY A 201 17.20 -9.22 -20.12
C GLY A 201 17.89 -10.58 -20.06
N VAL A 202 18.90 -10.76 -19.18
CA VAL A 202 19.69 -12.00 -19.09
C VAL A 202 18.79 -13.17 -18.66
N ALA A 203 17.92 -12.97 -17.65
CA ALA A 203 17.02 -14.03 -17.19
C ALA A 203 16.14 -14.56 -18.33
N LEU A 204 15.65 -13.68 -19.19
CA LEU A 204 14.81 -14.09 -20.33
C LEU A 204 15.61 -14.92 -21.35
N VAL A 205 16.84 -14.49 -21.67
CA VAL A 205 17.70 -15.24 -22.59
C VAL A 205 18.02 -16.62 -22.00
N GLN A 206 18.31 -16.69 -20.70
CA GLN A 206 18.57 -17.97 -20.04
C GLN A 206 17.33 -18.88 -20.04
N ALA A 207 16.14 -18.30 -19.83
CA ALA A 207 14.88 -19.04 -19.89
C ALA A 207 14.62 -19.62 -21.28
N GLY A 208 15.19 -19.02 -22.33
CA GLY A 208 15.09 -19.51 -23.71
C GLY A 208 15.60 -20.94 -23.87
N LYS A 209 16.49 -21.38 -22.99
CA LYS A 209 17.00 -22.77 -23.00
C LYS A 209 15.87 -23.80 -22.83
N ALA A 210 14.82 -23.44 -22.07
CA ALA A 210 13.68 -24.32 -21.90
C ALA A 210 12.90 -24.51 -23.21
N LEU A 211 12.90 -23.47 -24.05
CA LEU A 211 12.21 -23.53 -25.34
C LEU A 211 12.94 -24.35 -26.41
N GLU A 212 14.21 -24.59 -26.22
CA GLU A 212 15.01 -25.35 -27.21
C GLU A 212 14.51 -26.79 -27.35
N LYS A 213 14.01 -27.36 -26.26
CA LYS A 213 13.57 -28.75 -26.21
C LYS A 213 12.04 -28.87 -26.38
N LEU A 214 11.35 -27.74 -26.39
CA LEU A 214 9.88 -27.72 -26.51
C LEU A 214 9.50 -27.96 -27.98
N LYS A 215 8.61 -28.91 -28.22
CA LYS A 215 8.09 -29.21 -29.54
C LYS A 215 6.59 -28.98 -29.59
N GLY A 216 6.15 -28.42 -30.70
CA GLY A 216 4.72 -28.25 -30.94
C GLY A 216 4.11 -29.54 -31.48
N GLY A 217 2.82 -29.68 -31.33
CA GLY A 217 2.06 -30.80 -31.87
C GLY A 217 1.69 -30.63 -33.36
N ASN A 218 1.94 -29.43 -33.91
CA ASN A 218 1.65 -29.11 -35.30
C ASN A 218 2.53 -27.92 -35.75
N PRO A 219 2.57 -27.61 -37.07
CA PRO A 219 3.42 -26.51 -37.56
C PRO A 219 3.10 -25.15 -37.00
N ASP A 220 1.82 -24.88 -36.71
CA ASP A 220 1.42 -23.56 -36.15
C ASP A 220 1.97 -23.37 -34.74
N GLN A 221 1.92 -24.44 -33.93
CA GLN A 221 2.49 -24.40 -32.58
C GLN A 221 4.02 -24.23 -32.63
N GLU A 222 4.68 -24.92 -33.60
CA GLU A 222 6.12 -24.73 -33.78
C GLU A 222 6.46 -23.30 -34.16
N ALA A 223 5.64 -22.65 -35.00
CA ALA A 223 5.81 -21.26 -35.37
C ALA A 223 5.64 -20.36 -34.13
N GLY A 224 4.64 -20.65 -33.30
CA GLY A 224 4.43 -19.91 -32.06
C GLY A 224 5.63 -20.00 -31.11
N ILE A 225 6.18 -21.20 -30.91
CA ILE A 225 7.38 -21.41 -30.08
C ILE A 225 8.56 -20.60 -30.63
N ALA A 226 8.75 -20.63 -31.97
CA ALA A 226 9.82 -19.88 -32.61
C ALA A 226 9.67 -18.36 -32.41
N ILE A 227 8.44 -17.84 -32.47
CA ILE A 227 8.15 -16.43 -32.23
C ILE A 227 8.54 -16.05 -30.81
N VAL A 228 8.12 -16.83 -29.80
CA VAL A 228 8.44 -16.55 -28.40
C VAL A 228 9.97 -16.62 -28.18
N ARG A 229 10.61 -17.65 -28.73
CA ARG A 229 12.07 -17.82 -28.61
C ARG A 229 12.83 -16.59 -29.11
N ARG A 230 12.37 -16.01 -30.21
CA ARG A 230 12.97 -14.80 -30.77
C ARG A 230 12.64 -13.56 -29.95
N ALA A 231 11.39 -13.46 -29.50
CA ALA A 231 10.90 -12.27 -28.79
C ALA A 231 11.58 -12.08 -27.42
N ILE A 232 11.88 -13.15 -26.70
CA ILE A 232 12.48 -13.04 -25.36
C ILE A 232 13.92 -12.51 -25.38
N GLU A 233 14.58 -12.48 -26.53
CA GLU A 233 15.89 -11.86 -26.66
C GLU A 233 15.82 -10.35 -26.89
N ALA A 234 14.65 -9.83 -27.28
CA ALA A 234 14.52 -8.43 -27.68
C ALA A 234 14.92 -7.45 -26.58
N PRO A 235 14.53 -7.63 -25.31
CA PRO A 235 14.94 -6.67 -24.27
C PRO A 235 16.46 -6.55 -24.13
N LEU A 236 17.18 -7.66 -24.08
CA LEU A 236 18.64 -7.65 -23.96
C LEU A 236 19.28 -7.00 -25.20
N ARG A 237 18.80 -7.36 -26.40
CA ARG A 237 19.32 -6.77 -27.66
C ARG A 237 19.12 -5.25 -27.67
N GLN A 238 17.94 -4.78 -27.27
CA GLN A 238 17.66 -3.35 -27.28
C GLN A 238 18.54 -2.58 -26.29
N ILE A 239 18.77 -3.16 -25.09
CA ILE A 239 19.67 -2.55 -24.11
C ILE A 239 21.09 -2.43 -24.69
N ALA A 240 21.58 -3.49 -25.34
CA ALA A 240 22.91 -3.50 -25.95
C ALA A 240 23.01 -2.46 -27.08
N GLU A 241 22.00 -2.39 -27.94
CA GLU A 241 21.94 -1.43 -29.03
C GLU A 241 21.89 0.02 -28.54
N ASN A 242 21.16 0.26 -27.47
CA ASN A 242 21.11 1.60 -26.83
C ASN A 242 22.49 2.01 -26.31
N ALA A 243 23.32 1.05 -25.94
CA ALA A 243 24.70 1.28 -25.50
C ALA A 243 25.70 1.35 -26.68
N GLY A 244 25.22 1.20 -27.91
CA GLY A 244 26.08 1.24 -29.11
C GLY A 244 26.81 -0.09 -29.42
N VAL A 245 26.32 -1.19 -28.85
CA VAL A 245 26.94 -2.53 -29.04
C VAL A 245 25.97 -3.41 -29.84
N ASP A 246 26.50 -4.31 -30.63
CA ASP A 246 25.68 -5.23 -31.44
C ASP A 246 24.89 -6.18 -30.51
N GLY A 247 23.58 -6.06 -30.53
CA GLY A 247 22.68 -6.85 -29.68
C GLY A 247 22.74 -8.36 -29.96
N ALA A 248 22.99 -8.75 -31.21
CA ALA A 248 23.07 -10.16 -31.55
C ALA A 248 24.36 -10.81 -30.96
N VAL A 249 25.46 -10.06 -30.98
CA VAL A 249 26.72 -10.51 -30.39
C VAL A 249 26.57 -10.68 -28.87
N VAL A 250 25.97 -9.68 -28.21
CA VAL A 250 25.77 -9.74 -26.76
C VAL A 250 24.84 -10.91 -26.40
N ALA A 251 23.70 -11.06 -27.11
CA ALA A 251 22.76 -12.16 -26.86
C ALA A 251 23.47 -13.54 -27.02
N GLY A 252 24.31 -13.66 -28.02
CA GLY A 252 25.09 -14.89 -28.21
C GLY A 252 25.99 -15.20 -27.02
N LYS A 253 26.76 -14.21 -26.56
CA LYS A 253 27.65 -14.38 -25.40
C LYS A 253 26.87 -14.76 -24.13
N VAL A 254 25.73 -14.10 -23.89
CA VAL A 254 24.90 -14.40 -22.72
C VAL A 254 24.34 -15.82 -22.79
N ARG A 255 23.94 -16.26 -23.99
CA ARG A 255 23.39 -17.61 -24.20
C ARG A 255 24.42 -18.67 -23.87
N GLU A 256 25.68 -18.44 -24.25
CA GLU A 256 26.80 -19.38 -24.02
C GLU A 256 27.27 -19.41 -22.57
N ASN A 257 27.07 -18.30 -21.85
CA ASN A 257 27.52 -18.19 -20.46
C ASN A 257 26.70 -19.10 -19.56
N LYS A 258 27.40 -19.87 -18.73
CA LYS A 258 26.74 -20.76 -17.74
C LYS A 258 26.50 -20.07 -16.42
N ASP A 259 27.14 -18.93 -16.19
CA ASP A 259 26.98 -18.16 -14.98
C ASP A 259 25.64 -17.40 -15.06
N THR A 260 24.81 -17.59 -14.09
CA THR A 260 23.48 -16.93 -14.02
C THR A 260 23.50 -15.66 -13.19
N SER A 261 24.70 -15.28 -12.67
CA SER A 261 24.88 -13.97 -12.00
C SER A 261 25.18 -12.90 -13.03
N UNK A 262 24.64 -11.99 -12.74
CA UNK A 262 24.74 -11.04 -13.57
C UNK A 262 25.62 -10.36 -13.96
#